data_e147c1345eda9f936b9e8a497aa59d2c
#
_entry.id   e147c1345eda9f936b9e8a497aa59d2c
#
_cell.length_a   1.000
_cell.length_b   1.000
_cell.length_c   1.000
_cell.angle_alpha   90.00
_cell.angle_beta   90.00
_cell.angle_gamma   90.00
#
_symmetry.space_group_name_H-M   'P 1'
#
loop_
_entity.id
_entity.type
_entity.pdbx_description
1 polymer ?
#
loop_
_entity_poly.entity_id
_entity_poly.type
_entity_poly.pdbx_seq_one_letter_code
_entity_poly.pdbx_strand_id
1 'polypeptide(L)'
;YNMFSKMGHKCGLLSTVCNYIVDEAVPADHTTPDPIALNELLHRMVDAGCEYAFMECSSHAIAQKRIGGLTFAGGLFTNLTRDHLDYHKTFENYRNAKKAFFDMLPKTAFAITNADDKNGMVMVQNTKATVKTYSTRSVADFKARIIECHFEGMYLEVNGREVGVQFIGKFNVSNLLAVYGAAVMLGKKPEDVLVAMSTLHSVSGRLEPIHSPEGYTAVVDYAHTPDALENVLNAIHEVLDGKGEVITVCGAGGNRDKGKRPLMAQEAVKQSDRVIITSDNPRFEEPQDIINDMLAGLNAQQMKKVIAITDRREAIRTACM
;
A
#
# COMPACT_ATOMS: atom_id res chain seq x y z
N TYR A 1 -1.70 2.22 12.86
CA TYR A 1 -2.77 1.76 13.73
C TYR A 1 -2.36 0.48 14.44
N ASN A 2 -2.21 -0.67 13.78
CA ASN A 2 -1.92 -1.98 14.40
C ASN A 2 -0.75 -1.95 15.39
N MET A 3 0.34 -1.24 15.07
CA MET A 3 1.49 -1.15 15.95
C MET A 3 1.15 -0.44 17.28
N PHE A 4 0.47 0.70 17.22
CA PHE A 4 0.09 1.44 18.43
C PHE A 4 -0.96 0.68 19.25
N SER A 5 -1.89 -0.03 18.60
CA SER A 5 -2.85 -0.91 19.31
C SER A 5 -2.12 -2.04 20.03
N LYS A 6 -1.09 -2.67 19.41
CA LYS A 6 -0.25 -3.68 20.06
C LYS A 6 0.62 -3.11 21.20
N MET A 7 0.94 -1.83 21.15
CA MET A 7 1.61 -1.11 22.26
C MET A 7 0.64 -0.73 23.38
N GLY A 8 -0.63 -1.11 23.31
CA GLY A 8 -1.64 -0.90 24.34
C GLY A 8 -2.39 0.42 24.26
N HIS A 9 -2.28 1.16 23.13
CA HIS A 9 -3.01 2.40 22.91
C HIS A 9 -4.36 2.16 22.26
N LYS A 10 -5.38 2.88 22.66
CA LYS A 10 -6.63 2.96 21.91
C LYS A 10 -6.44 3.83 20.69
N CYS A 11 -6.72 3.27 19.52
CA CYS A 11 -6.47 3.93 18.23
C CYS A 11 -7.70 3.92 17.35
N GLY A 12 -7.81 4.97 16.52
CA GLY A 12 -8.72 5.00 15.38
C GLY A 12 -7.96 4.86 14.07
N LEU A 13 -8.61 4.31 13.05
CA LEU A 13 -8.11 4.20 11.69
C LEU A 13 -9.16 4.64 10.69
N LEU A 14 -8.77 5.46 9.73
CA LEU A 14 -9.55 5.83 8.55
C LEU A 14 -8.77 5.38 7.31
N SER A 15 -9.27 4.38 6.59
CA SER A 15 -8.52 3.77 5.48
C SER A 15 -9.40 3.33 4.32
N THR A 16 -8.78 2.94 3.23
CA THR A 16 -9.45 2.52 1.99
C THR A 16 -10.33 1.27 2.19
N VAL A 17 -9.89 0.34 3.02
CA VAL A 17 -10.54 -0.98 3.15
C VAL A 17 -11.59 -0.98 4.25
N CYS A 18 -11.25 -0.45 5.41
CA CYS A 18 -12.11 -0.44 6.59
C CYS A 18 -11.66 0.67 7.53
N ASN A 19 -12.59 1.30 8.20
CA ASN A 19 -12.31 2.20 9.32
C ASN A 19 -12.36 1.39 10.63
N TYR A 20 -11.62 1.82 11.64
CA TYR A 20 -11.66 1.21 12.97
C TYR A 20 -11.80 2.28 14.04
N ILE A 21 -12.65 2.01 15.02
CA ILE A 21 -12.75 2.79 16.27
C ILE A 21 -12.41 1.82 17.41
N VAL A 22 -11.19 1.89 17.91
CA VAL A 22 -10.58 0.84 18.73
C VAL A 22 -10.66 -0.49 17.97
N ASP A 23 -11.43 -1.47 18.40
CA ASP A 23 -11.59 -2.78 17.73
C ASP A 23 -12.88 -2.88 16.90
N GLU A 24 -13.73 -1.84 16.90
CA GLU A 24 -14.96 -1.79 16.11
C GLU A 24 -14.64 -1.52 14.64
N ALA A 25 -14.95 -2.46 13.77
CA ALA A 25 -14.84 -2.27 12.32
C ALA A 25 -16.04 -1.49 11.78
N VAL A 26 -15.78 -0.39 11.09
CA VAL A 26 -16.78 0.47 10.46
C VAL A 26 -16.55 0.46 8.94
N PRO A 27 -17.54 0.10 8.13
CA PRO A 27 -17.38 0.08 6.67
C PRO A 27 -16.85 1.41 6.11
N ALA A 28 -16.01 1.34 5.10
CA ALA A 28 -15.44 2.50 4.41
C ALA A 28 -15.98 2.58 2.99
N ASP A 29 -16.74 3.63 2.67
CA ASP A 29 -17.19 3.90 1.30
C ASP A 29 -16.11 4.61 0.47
N HIS A 30 -15.23 5.35 1.11
CA HIS A 30 -14.15 6.12 0.52
C HIS A 30 -12.90 6.05 1.40
N THR A 31 -11.71 6.10 0.78
CA THR A 31 -10.42 6.20 1.49
C THR A 31 -10.41 7.31 2.54
N THR A 32 -10.94 8.46 2.18
CA THR A 32 -11.16 9.60 3.08
C THR A 32 -12.62 10.01 2.94
N PRO A 33 -13.44 9.92 4.00
CA PRO A 33 -14.85 10.30 3.96
C PRO A 33 -15.08 11.76 3.58
N ASP A 34 -16.33 12.14 3.34
CA ASP A 34 -16.72 13.56 3.24
C ASP A 34 -16.49 14.27 4.59
N PRO A 35 -16.48 15.62 4.62
CA PRO A 35 -16.13 16.37 5.82
C PRO A 35 -17.05 16.10 7.01
N ILE A 36 -18.33 15.82 6.82
CA ILE A 36 -19.29 15.59 7.88
C ILE A 36 -19.04 14.20 8.49
N ALA A 37 -19.04 13.16 7.65
CA ALA A 37 -18.79 11.79 8.07
C ALA A 37 -17.39 11.62 8.68
N LEU A 38 -16.38 12.34 8.17
CA LEU A 38 -15.02 12.34 8.72
C LEU A 38 -15.01 12.88 10.16
N ASN A 39 -15.64 14.05 10.41
CA ASN A 39 -15.69 14.64 11.74
C ASN A 39 -16.54 13.81 12.69
N GLU A 40 -17.63 13.19 12.24
CA GLU A 40 -18.43 12.27 13.04
C GLU A 40 -17.61 11.05 13.48
N LEU A 41 -16.86 10.43 12.57
CA LEU A 41 -15.97 9.31 12.92
C LEU A 41 -14.88 9.72 13.91
N LEU A 42 -14.25 10.88 13.72
CA LEU A 42 -13.26 11.41 14.66
C LEU A 42 -13.89 11.70 16.05
N HIS A 43 -15.12 12.21 16.09
CA HIS A 43 -15.85 12.43 17.34
C HIS A 43 -16.11 11.10 18.06
N ARG A 44 -16.60 10.08 17.36
CA ARG A 44 -16.77 8.73 17.91
C ARG A 44 -15.46 8.13 18.43
N MET A 45 -14.32 8.39 17.75
CA MET A 45 -13.00 7.97 18.24
C MET A 45 -12.64 8.65 19.57
N VAL A 46 -12.94 9.94 19.72
CA VAL A 46 -12.72 10.66 20.97
C VAL A 46 -13.60 10.07 22.09
N ASP A 47 -14.88 9.82 21.83
CA ASP A 47 -15.81 9.23 22.80
C ASP A 47 -15.39 7.82 23.23
N ALA A 48 -14.81 7.04 22.30
CA ALA A 48 -14.25 5.72 22.59
C ALA A 48 -12.89 5.78 23.36
N GLY A 49 -12.35 6.98 23.56
CA GLY A 49 -11.08 7.22 24.25
C GLY A 49 -9.85 6.91 23.40
N CYS A 50 -9.93 7.06 22.09
CA CYS A 50 -8.76 6.93 21.22
C CYS A 50 -7.73 8.02 21.53
N GLU A 51 -6.48 7.59 21.78
CA GLU A 51 -5.34 8.48 22.00
C GLU A 51 -4.71 8.93 20.66
N TYR A 52 -4.85 8.10 19.62
CA TYR A 52 -4.32 8.32 18.28
C TYR A 52 -5.37 8.01 17.23
N ALA A 53 -5.39 8.82 16.16
CA ALA A 53 -6.14 8.56 14.95
C ALA A 53 -5.18 8.56 13.75
N PHE A 54 -5.16 7.48 13.00
CA PHE A 54 -4.38 7.32 11.77
C PHE A 54 -5.31 7.40 10.57
N MET A 55 -4.88 8.10 9.51
CA MET A 55 -5.74 8.35 8.37
C MET A 55 -4.99 8.31 7.05
N GLU A 56 -5.56 7.66 6.06
CA GLU A 56 -5.16 7.81 4.67
C GLU A 56 -5.78 9.08 4.08
N CYS A 57 -4.93 10.02 3.64
CA CYS A 57 -5.35 11.26 2.98
C CYS A 57 -5.25 11.11 1.46
N SER A 58 -6.37 10.82 0.80
CA SER A 58 -6.38 10.72 -0.66
C SER A 58 -6.18 12.08 -1.34
N SER A 59 -5.57 12.08 -2.53
CA SER A 59 -5.39 13.31 -3.31
C SER A 59 -6.72 14.01 -3.66
N HIS A 60 -7.79 13.24 -3.84
CA HIS A 60 -9.15 13.77 -4.03
C HIS A 60 -9.62 14.49 -2.77
N ALA A 61 -9.44 13.89 -1.60
CA ALA A 61 -9.86 14.50 -0.33
C ALA A 61 -9.13 15.80 -0.05
N ILE A 62 -7.85 15.88 -0.36
CA ILE A 62 -7.05 17.08 -0.20
C ILE A 62 -7.55 18.17 -1.19
N ALA A 63 -7.70 17.82 -2.48
CA ALA A 63 -8.18 18.73 -3.51
C ALA A 63 -9.60 19.24 -3.23
N GLN A 64 -10.47 18.39 -2.70
CA GLN A 64 -11.85 18.71 -2.33
C GLN A 64 -11.99 19.30 -0.93
N LYS A 65 -10.87 19.55 -0.23
CA LYS A 65 -10.85 20.11 1.14
C LYS A 65 -11.61 19.29 2.18
N ARG A 66 -11.75 17.97 1.99
CA ARG A 66 -12.48 17.11 2.94
C ARG A 66 -11.83 17.09 4.33
N ILE A 67 -10.52 17.34 4.39
CA ILE A 67 -9.72 17.42 5.63
C ILE A 67 -9.58 18.86 6.15
N GLY A 68 -10.33 19.79 5.58
CA GLY A 68 -10.30 21.19 6.01
C GLY A 68 -10.73 21.35 7.47
N GLY A 69 -10.02 22.20 8.22
CA GLY A 69 -10.27 22.42 9.65
C GLY A 69 -9.59 21.41 10.57
N LEU A 70 -9.03 20.30 10.08
CA LEU A 70 -8.27 19.37 10.90
C LEU A 70 -6.84 19.86 11.12
N THR A 71 -6.31 19.58 12.30
CA THR A 71 -4.90 19.79 12.63
C THR A 71 -4.22 18.44 12.84
N PHE A 72 -3.16 18.19 12.08
CA PHE A 72 -2.44 16.93 12.13
C PHE A 72 -1.17 17.05 12.98
N ALA A 73 -0.90 16.03 13.79
CA ALA A 73 0.36 15.90 14.54
C ALA A 73 1.53 15.58 13.61
N GLY A 74 1.28 14.94 12.48
CA GLY A 74 2.28 14.63 11.47
C GLY A 74 1.70 14.15 10.17
N GLY A 75 2.56 14.12 9.15
CA GLY A 75 2.24 13.60 7.83
C GLY A 75 3.36 12.73 7.28
N LEU A 76 2.98 11.68 6.55
CA LEU A 76 3.91 10.74 5.94
C LEU A 76 3.69 10.68 4.44
N PHE A 77 4.77 10.76 3.67
CA PHE A 77 4.78 10.52 2.25
C PHE A 77 5.50 9.20 1.94
N THR A 78 4.82 8.29 1.26
CA THR A 78 5.38 6.98 0.91
C THR A 78 5.93 6.95 -0.51
N ASN A 79 5.09 7.18 -1.51
CA ASN A 79 5.48 7.21 -2.91
C ASN A 79 4.43 7.92 -3.77
N LEU A 80 4.82 8.22 -5.02
CA LEU A 80 3.93 8.78 -6.02
C LEU A 80 4.19 8.14 -7.39
N THR A 81 3.26 7.31 -7.84
CA THR A 81 3.24 6.72 -9.17
C THR A 81 2.09 7.27 -10.00
N ARG A 82 2.04 6.96 -11.29
CA ARG A 82 0.99 7.44 -12.19
C ARG A 82 -0.36 6.81 -11.82
N ASP A 83 -1.25 7.61 -11.28
CA ASP A 83 -2.64 7.24 -10.99
C ASP A 83 -3.54 8.49 -10.97
N HIS A 84 -4.87 8.30 -10.95
CA HIS A 84 -5.87 9.36 -10.79
C HIS A 84 -5.78 10.52 -11.82
N LEU A 85 -5.25 10.27 -13.04
CA LEU A 85 -5.18 11.29 -14.09
C LEU A 85 -6.52 11.57 -14.75
N ASP A 86 -7.49 10.68 -14.57
CA ASP A 86 -8.90 10.92 -14.89
C ASP A 86 -9.46 12.14 -14.15
N TYR A 87 -9.09 12.31 -12.88
CA TYR A 87 -9.49 13.43 -12.02
C TYR A 87 -8.53 14.63 -12.12
N HIS A 88 -7.24 14.41 -11.88
CA HIS A 88 -6.24 15.48 -11.76
C HIS A 88 -5.75 16.00 -13.12
N LYS A 89 -6.04 15.32 -14.24
CA LYS A 89 -5.67 15.63 -15.63
C LYS A 89 -4.17 15.49 -15.92
N THR A 90 -3.29 15.97 -15.04
CA THR A 90 -1.84 15.88 -15.21
C THR A 90 -1.18 15.30 -13.97
N PHE A 91 -0.01 14.68 -14.15
CA PHE A 91 0.80 14.19 -13.04
C PHE A 91 1.24 15.34 -12.10
N GLU A 92 1.50 16.50 -12.65
CA GLU A 92 1.85 17.68 -11.86
C GLU A 92 0.72 18.11 -10.92
N ASN A 93 -0.51 18.19 -11.41
CA ASN A 93 -1.68 18.50 -10.59
C ASN A 93 -1.88 17.45 -9.50
N TYR A 94 -1.73 16.18 -9.83
CA TYR A 94 -1.81 15.08 -8.87
C TYR A 94 -0.75 15.20 -7.77
N ARG A 95 0.52 15.44 -8.15
CA ARG A 95 1.61 15.69 -7.21
C ARG A 95 1.32 16.91 -6.32
N ASN A 96 0.91 18.01 -6.92
CA ASN A 96 0.65 19.27 -6.19
C ASN A 96 -0.56 19.14 -5.24
N ALA A 97 -1.58 18.36 -5.59
CA ALA A 97 -2.69 18.05 -4.70
C ALA A 97 -2.20 17.31 -3.44
N LYS A 98 -1.35 16.29 -3.59
CA LYS A 98 -0.74 15.60 -2.42
C LYS A 98 0.19 16.51 -1.62
N LYS A 99 1.00 17.33 -2.30
CA LYS A 99 1.92 18.29 -1.67
C LYS A 99 1.18 19.29 -0.77
N ALA A 100 -0.01 19.73 -1.14
CA ALA A 100 -0.80 20.68 -0.37
C ALA A 100 -1.09 20.19 1.06
N PHE A 101 -1.15 18.89 1.30
CA PHE A 101 -1.26 18.32 2.65
C PHE A 101 -0.04 18.68 3.51
N PHE A 102 1.16 18.56 2.98
CA PHE A 102 2.40 18.88 3.72
C PHE A 102 2.56 20.39 3.91
N ASP A 103 2.12 21.20 2.96
CA ASP A 103 2.18 22.65 3.04
C ASP A 103 1.26 23.21 4.14
N MET A 104 0.15 22.51 4.47
CA MET A 104 -0.78 22.92 5.53
C MET A 104 -0.35 22.51 6.94
N LEU A 105 0.64 21.63 7.10
CA LEU A 105 1.08 21.16 8.40
C LEU A 105 1.62 22.31 9.26
N PRO A 106 1.22 22.40 10.55
CA PRO A 106 1.71 23.43 11.45
C PRO A 106 3.17 23.19 11.86
N LYS A 107 3.83 24.22 12.39
CA LYS A 107 5.23 24.10 12.88
C LYS A 107 5.41 23.07 14.00
N THR A 108 4.35 22.76 14.73
CA THR A 108 4.34 21.76 15.79
C THR A 108 4.25 20.33 15.30
N ALA A 109 3.94 20.13 14.00
CA ALA A 109 3.84 18.83 13.39
C ALA A 109 5.19 18.35 12.86
N PHE A 110 5.23 17.08 12.46
CA PHE A 110 6.34 16.51 11.69
C PHE A 110 5.89 16.15 10.27
N ALA A 111 6.84 16.09 9.35
CA ALA A 111 6.64 15.62 7.99
C ALA A 111 7.72 14.57 7.68
N ILE A 112 7.32 13.32 7.49
CA ILE A 112 8.23 12.23 7.13
C ILE A 112 8.09 11.96 5.64
N THR A 113 9.21 11.94 4.91
CA THR A 113 9.21 11.74 3.47
C THR A 113 10.17 10.63 3.04
N ASN A 114 9.75 9.90 2.02
CA ASN A 114 10.58 8.87 1.37
C ASN A 114 11.64 9.53 0.49
N ALA A 115 12.91 9.42 0.89
CA ALA A 115 14.03 9.96 0.12
C ALA A 115 14.35 9.09 -1.12
N ASP A 116 13.86 7.86 -1.19
CA ASP A 116 14.03 6.99 -2.36
C ASP A 116 13.03 7.32 -3.50
N ASP A 117 11.96 8.08 -3.22
CA ASP A 117 11.04 8.57 -4.23
C ASP A 117 11.48 9.94 -4.76
N LYS A 118 11.53 10.09 -6.08
CA LYS A 118 11.95 11.34 -6.75
C LYS A 118 11.11 12.56 -6.39
N ASN A 119 9.88 12.36 -5.92
CA ASN A 119 8.98 13.42 -5.47
C ASN A 119 9.07 13.66 -3.96
N GLY A 120 9.78 12.81 -3.21
CA GLY A 120 9.81 12.86 -1.76
C GLY A 120 10.20 14.24 -1.22
N MET A 121 11.30 14.78 -1.66
CA MET A 121 11.76 16.12 -1.23
C MET A 121 10.86 17.25 -1.74
N VAL A 122 10.22 17.08 -2.90
CA VAL A 122 9.25 18.06 -3.43
C VAL A 122 8.02 18.15 -2.53
N MET A 123 7.55 17.03 -1.96
CA MET A 123 6.39 17.01 -1.06
C MET A 123 6.59 17.91 0.16
N VAL A 124 7.78 17.93 0.73
CA VAL A 124 8.07 18.66 1.97
C VAL A 124 8.77 20.00 1.77
N GLN A 125 8.94 20.42 0.53
CA GLN A 125 9.72 21.61 0.16
C GLN A 125 9.26 22.89 0.84
N ASN A 126 7.95 23.09 1.04
CA ASN A 126 7.36 24.32 1.59
C ASN A 126 6.69 24.10 2.94
N THR A 127 6.80 22.91 3.53
CA THR A 127 6.19 22.63 4.83
C THR A 127 6.84 23.47 5.94
N LYS A 128 6.03 23.81 6.95
CA LYS A 128 6.52 24.45 8.18
C LYS A 128 6.86 23.42 9.26
N ALA A 129 6.46 22.17 9.04
CA ALA A 129 6.68 21.07 9.97
C ALA A 129 8.15 20.67 10.07
N THR A 130 8.51 19.94 11.13
CA THR A 130 9.84 19.32 11.25
C THR A 130 9.97 18.20 10.24
N VAL A 131 10.87 18.37 9.26
CA VAL A 131 11.09 17.36 8.20
C VAL A 131 12.02 16.27 8.69
N LYS A 132 11.65 15.02 8.43
CA LYS A 132 12.45 13.81 8.58
C LYS A 132 12.38 12.98 7.31
N THR A 133 13.47 12.30 7.00
CA THR A 133 13.57 11.44 5.81
C THR A 133 13.69 9.98 6.20
N TYR A 134 13.22 9.10 5.34
CA TYR A 134 13.54 7.69 5.43
C TYR A 134 13.99 7.13 4.08
N SER A 135 14.84 6.10 4.13
CA SER A 135 15.40 5.48 2.94
C SER A 135 15.89 4.06 3.21
N THR A 136 15.78 3.20 2.20
CA THR A 136 16.41 1.88 2.16
C THR A 136 17.69 1.87 1.32
N ARG A 137 18.03 2.99 0.64
CA ARG A 137 19.12 3.07 -0.34
C ARG A 137 20.16 4.13 0.00
N SER A 138 19.76 5.24 0.62
CA SER A 138 20.62 6.41 0.83
C SER A 138 20.67 6.83 2.29
N VAL A 139 21.45 7.85 2.58
CA VAL A 139 21.51 8.45 3.92
C VAL A 139 20.19 9.15 4.22
N ALA A 140 19.62 8.84 5.37
CA ALA A 140 18.35 9.40 5.85
C ALA A 140 18.31 9.40 7.38
N ASP A 141 17.33 10.10 7.98
CA ASP A 141 17.11 10.08 9.43
C ASP A 141 16.72 8.70 9.93
N PHE A 142 15.88 8.00 9.14
CA PHE A 142 15.49 6.61 9.37
C PHE A 142 15.95 5.77 8.20
N LYS A 143 16.72 4.71 8.49
CA LYS A 143 17.24 3.79 7.45
C LYS A 143 17.06 2.35 7.86
N ALA A 144 16.86 1.50 6.87
CA ALA A 144 16.93 0.07 7.03
C ALA A 144 17.65 -0.58 5.86
N ARG A 145 18.22 -1.74 6.14
CA ARG A 145 18.69 -2.70 5.13
C ARG A 145 18.16 -4.09 5.45
N ILE A 146 17.93 -4.86 4.41
CA ILE A 146 17.57 -6.28 4.55
C ILE A 146 18.86 -7.05 4.79
N ILE A 147 18.86 -7.86 5.85
CA ILE A 147 19.93 -8.83 6.14
C ILE A 147 19.58 -10.16 5.48
N GLU A 148 18.35 -10.64 5.71
CA GLU A 148 17.82 -11.89 5.14
C GLU A 148 16.34 -11.73 4.77
N CYS A 149 15.88 -12.50 3.76
CA CYS A 149 14.50 -12.51 3.31
C CYS A 149 14.02 -13.94 3.06
N HIS A 150 12.89 -14.33 3.68
CA HIS A 150 12.24 -15.62 3.57
C HIS A 150 10.73 -15.44 3.43
N PHE A 151 9.96 -16.48 3.08
CA PHE A 151 8.50 -16.42 3.03
C PHE A 151 7.85 -16.19 4.39
N GLU A 152 8.53 -16.55 5.47
CA GLU A 152 8.08 -16.32 6.85
C GLU A 152 8.36 -14.89 7.33
N GLY A 153 9.20 -14.13 6.60
CA GLY A 153 9.52 -12.76 6.95
C GLY A 153 10.95 -12.34 6.59
N MET A 154 11.36 -11.22 7.14
CA MET A 154 12.69 -10.63 6.89
C MET A 154 13.42 -10.33 8.19
N TYR A 155 14.75 -10.46 8.15
CA TYR A 155 15.65 -9.86 9.13
C TYR A 155 16.16 -8.52 8.59
N LEU A 156 15.93 -7.47 9.36
CA LEU A 156 16.27 -6.09 9.00
C LEU A 156 17.26 -5.50 10.02
N GLU A 157 18.14 -4.62 9.53
CA GLU A 157 18.80 -3.65 10.39
C GLU A 157 18.08 -2.30 10.23
N VAL A 158 17.53 -1.78 11.32
CA VAL A 158 16.84 -0.48 11.37
C VAL A 158 17.62 0.46 12.29
N ASN A 159 18.18 1.54 11.74
CA ASN A 159 19.03 2.50 12.47
C ASN A 159 20.10 1.83 13.35
N GLY A 160 20.78 0.80 12.82
CA GLY A 160 21.86 0.08 13.50
C GLY A 160 21.40 -0.97 14.50
N ARG A 161 20.11 -1.32 14.54
CA ARG A 161 19.53 -2.37 15.37
C ARG A 161 18.86 -3.44 14.53
N GLU A 162 19.06 -4.68 14.89
CA GLU A 162 18.47 -5.82 14.18
C GLU A 162 17.06 -6.13 14.70
N VAL A 163 16.16 -6.47 13.77
CA VAL A 163 14.79 -6.88 14.07
C VAL A 163 14.27 -7.89 13.04
N GLY A 164 13.67 -8.97 13.51
CA GLY A 164 12.89 -9.88 12.66
C GLY A 164 11.48 -9.35 12.48
N VAL A 165 10.97 -9.33 11.25
CA VAL A 165 9.61 -8.88 10.92
C VAL A 165 8.90 -9.91 10.05
N GLN A 166 7.58 -10.06 10.25
CA GLN A 166 6.74 -11.02 9.52
C GLN A 166 6.15 -10.37 8.25
N PHE A 167 7.01 -9.75 7.45
CA PHE A 167 6.68 -9.11 6.18
C PHE A 167 7.67 -9.57 5.12
N ILE A 168 7.25 -9.61 3.88
CA ILE A 168 8.10 -9.89 2.71
C ILE A 168 8.07 -8.73 1.73
N GLY A 169 9.10 -8.63 0.89
CA GLY A 169 9.22 -7.61 -0.15
C GLY A 169 9.85 -6.28 0.32
N LYS A 170 10.78 -5.78 -0.48
CA LYS A 170 11.54 -4.54 -0.21
C LYS A 170 10.66 -3.32 0.02
N PHE A 171 9.52 -3.22 -0.66
CA PHE A 171 8.60 -2.11 -0.46
C PHE A 171 7.99 -2.10 0.95
N ASN A 172 7.81 -3.27 1.59
CA ASN A 172 7.36 -3.34 2.97
C ASN A 172 8.42 -2.87 3.97
N VAL A 173 9.71 -3.01 3.65
CA VAL A 173 10.76 -2.38 4.47
C VAL A 173 10.62 -0.86 4.46
N SER A 174 10.34 -0.27 3.30
CA SER A 174 10.05 1.17 3.17
C SER A 174 8.80 1.57 3.96
N ASN A 175 7.72 0.77 3.90
CA ASN A 175 6.51 1.01 4.68
C ASN A 175 6.77 0.91 6.19
N LEU A 176 7.50 -0.12 6.64
CA LEU A 176 7.87 -0.30 8.04
C LEU A 176 8.76 0.83 8.57
N LEU A 177 9.67 1.37 7.74
CA LEU A 177 10.45 2.55 8.09
C LEU A 177 9.60 3.80 8.27
N ALA A 178 8.60 4.02 7.42
CA ALA A 178 7.66 5.12 7.57
C ALA A 178 6.89 5.00 8.89
N VAL A 179 6.42 3.79 9.23
CA VAL A 179 5.72 3.49 10.49
C VAL A 179 6.65 3.67 11.69
N TYR A 180 7.89 3.15 11.62
CA TYR A 180 8.91 3.33 12.66
C TYR A 180 9.20 4.82 12.90
N GLY A 181 9.46 5.57 11.82
CA GLY A 181 9.71 7.00 11.91
C GLY A 181 8.54 7.77 12.53
N ALA A 182 7.30 7.46 12.15
CA ALA A 182 6.11 8.06 12.74
C ALA A 182 6.02 7.80 14.24
N ALA A 183 6.27 6.57 14.68
CA ALA A 183 6.21 6.21 16.09
C ALA A 183 7.29 6.94 16.91
N VAL A 184 8.50 7.02 16.40
CA VAL A 184 9.61 7.77 17.05
C VAL A 184 9.25 9.25 17.12
N MET A 185 8.72 9.85 16.05
CA MET A 185 8.28 11.25 16.05
C MET A 185 7.08 11.53 16.96
N LEU A 186 6.26 10.51 17.25
CA LEU A 186 5.20 10.56 18.26
C LEU A 186 5.70 10.24 19.67
N GLY A 187 7.02 10.22 19.89
CA GLY A 187 7.65 10.10 21.20
C GLY A 187 7.79 8.67 21.73
N LYS A 188 7.61 7.64 20.89
CA LYS A 188 7.85 6.26 21.30
C LYS A 188 9.35 5.95 21.30
N LYS A 189 9.80 5.13 22.26
CA LYS A 189 11.20 4.70 22.31
C LYS A 189 11.50 3.76 21.15
N PRO A 190 12.62 3.95 20.44
CA PRO A 190 12.99 3.10 19.28
C PRO A 190 12.95 1.60 19.58
N GLU A 191 13.39 1.18 20.76
CA GLU A 191 13.41 -0.22 21.20
C GLU A 191 11.99 -0.80 21.28
N ASP A 192 11.06 -0.07 21.92
CA ASP A 192 9.67 -0.51 22.09
C ASP A 192 8.97 -0.58 20.72
N VAL A 193 9.32 0.33 19.79
CA VAL A 193 8.80 0.32 18.41
C VAL A 193 9.29 -0.92 17.66
N LEU A 194 10.57 -1.28 17.77
CA LEU A 194 11.11 -2.47 17.11
C LEU A 194 10.49 -3.77 17.66
N VAL A 195 10.29 -3.85 18.98
CA VAL A 195 9.57 -4.97 19.60
C VAL A 195 8.14 -5.06 19.07
N ALA A 196 7.42 -3.96 18.99
CA ALA A 196 6.07 -3.95 18.42
C ALA A 196 6.09 -4.35 16.94
N MET A 197 7.04 -3.86 16.14
CA MET A 197 7.18 -4.21 14.72
C MET A 197 7.41 -5.71 14.50
N SER A 198 8.17 -6.37 15.35
CA SER A 198 8.45 -7.81 15.23
C SER A 198 7.21 -8.68 15.41
N THR A 199 6.17 -8.16 16.02
CA THR A 199 4.89 -8.85 16.25
C THR A 199 3.80 -8.50 15.24
N LEU A 200 4.08 -7.59 14.29
CA LEU A 200 3.14 -7.22 13.25
C LEU A 200 3.11 -8.28 12.15
N HIS A 201 1.92 -8.50 11.60
CA HIS A 201 1.70 -9.32 10.40
C HIS A 201 1.33 -8.42 9.22
N SER A 202 1.45 -8.95 8.01
CA SER A 202 0.95 -8.27 6.81
C SER A 202 -0.53 -7.92 6.98
N VAL A 203 -0.90 -6.76 6.47
CA VAL A 203 -2.31 -6.36 6.40
C VAL A 203 -3.00 -7.22 5.34
N SER A 204 -4.24 -7.64 5.62
CA SER A 204 -5.00 -8.45 4.68
C SER A 204 -5.02 -7.82 3.28
N GLY A 205 -4.71 -8.63 2.27
CA GLY A 205 -4.58 -8.18 0.89
C GLY A 205 -3.35 -7.31 0.59
N ARG A 206 -2.31 -7.34 1.42
CA ARG A 206 -1.03 -6.63 1.18
C ARG A 206 0.13 -7.60 1.29
N LEU A 207 0.47 -8.23 0.17
CA LEU A 207 1.48 -9.30 0.06
C LEU A 207 1.28 -10.34 1.18
N GLU A 208 0.03 -10.75 1.37
CA GLU A 208 -0.40 -11.66 2.43
C GLU A 208 -0.14 -13.10 2.01
N PRO A 209 0.81 -13.82 2.64
CA PRO A 209 1.07 -15.21 2.32
C PRO A 209 0.05 -16.11 3.00
N ILE A 210 -0.49 -17.06 2.26
CA ILE A 210 -1.38 -18.13 2.73
C ILE A 210 -0.70 -19.46 2.37
N HIS A 211 -0.22 -20.18 3.36
CA HIS A 211 0.46 -21.46 3.15
C HIS A 211 -0.57 -22.58 3.02
N SER A 212 -0.51 -23.29 1.90
CA SER A 212 -1.30 -24.51 1.68
C SER A 212 -0.62 -25.73 2.29
N PRO A 213 -1.38 -26.66 2.91
CA PRO A 213 -0.85 -27.95 3.33
C PRO A 213 -0.36 -28.79 2.13
N GLU A 214 -0.74 -28.46 0.90
CA GLU A 214 -0.29 -29.13 -0.33
C GLU A 214 1.07 -28.65 -0.85
N GLY A 215 1.71 -27.70 -0.13
CA GLY A 215 3.09 -27.28 -0.40
C GLY A 215 3.24 -26.07 -1.32
N TYR A 216 2.16 -25.37 -1.69
CA TYR A 216 2.24 -24.09 -2.37
C TYR A 216 1.92 -22.93 -1.42
N THR A 217 2.36 -21.74 -1.76
CA THR A 217 2.01 -20.50 -1.07
C THR A 217 1.18 -19.62 -2.00
N ALA A 218 -0.06 -19.31 -1.61
CA ALA A 218 -0.85 -18.28 -2.26
C ALA A 218 -0.51 -16.92 -1.65
N VAL A 219 -0.30 -15.90 -2.49
CA VAL A 219 -0.04 -14.53 -2.04
C VAL A 219 -1.19 -13.65 -2.49
N VAL A 220 -1.84 -12.97 -1.56
CA VAL A 220 -2.95 -12.05 -1.84
C VAL A 220 -2.45 -10.61 -1.76
N ASP A 221 -2.66 -9.85 -2.85
CA ASP A 221 -2.27 -8.44 -2.90
C ASP A 221 -3.31 -7.58 -3.61
N TYR A 222 -3.36 -6.31 -3.23
CA TYR A 222 -4.27 -5.30 -3.80
C TYR A 222 -3.69 -4.60 -5.04
N ALA A 223 -2.61 -5.08 -5.61
CA ALA A 223 -1.97 -4.51 -6.80
C ALA A 223 -2.98 -4.36 -7.95
N HIS A 224 -3.19 -3.14 -8.42
CA HIS A 224 -4.15 -2.78 -9.46
C HIS A 224 -3.58 -1.79 -10.48
N THR A 225 -2.26 -1.63 -10.51
CA THR A 225 -1.50 -0.88 -11.51
C THR A 225 -0.33 -1.72 -12.01
N PRO A 226 0.21 -1.45 -13.21
CA PRO A 226 1.38 -2.17 -13.72
C PRO A 226 2.56 -2.13 -12.75
N ASP A 227 2.91 -0.95 -12.24
CA ASP A 227 4.04 -0.76 -11.31
C ASP A 227 3.84 -1.52 -9.98
N ALA A 228 2.60 -1.55 -9.46
CA ALA A 228 2.30 -2.30 -8.24
C ALA A 228 2.44 -3.81 -8.48
N LEU A 229 1.95 -4.32 -9.62
CA LEU A 229 2.07 -5.72 -9.98
C LEU A 229 3.54 -6.13 -10.19
N GLU A 230 4.34 -5.27 -10.85
CA GLU A 230 5.78 -5.46 -11.00
C GLU A 230 6.46 -5.59 -9.63
N ASN A 231 6.17 -4.70 -8.70
CA ASN A 231 6.76 -4.73 -7.35
C ASN A 231 6.40 -6.00 -6.57
N VAL A 232 5.15 -6.44 -6.64
CA VAL A 232 4.69 -7.68 -5.97
C VAL A 232 5.38 -8.89 -6.57
N LEU A 233 5.41 -9.03 -7.88
CA LEU A 233 6.05 -10.16 -8.56
C LEU A 233 7.57 -10.19 -8.33
N ASN A 234 8.23 -9.04 -8.37
CA ASN A 234 9.64 -8.93 -8.02
C ASN A 234 9.91 -9.40 -6.57
N ALA A 235 9.05 -9.02 -5.62
CA ALA A 235 9.18 -9.46 -4.22
C ALA A 235 9.01 -10.98 -4.09
N ILE A 236 8.09 -11.59 -4.84
CA ILE A 236 7.90 -13.04 -4.88
C ILE A 236 9.14 -13.72 -5.46
N HIS A 237 9.68 -13.23 -6.56
CA HIS A 237 10.91 -13.79 -7.18
C HIS A 237 12.13 -13.69 -6.27
N GLU A 238 12.27 -12.61 -5.50
CA GLU A 238 13.35 -12.47 -4.52
C GLU A 238 13.29 -13.53 -3.43
N VAL A 239 12.09 -13.92 -2.98
CA VAL A 239 11.90 -14.98 -1.98
C VAL A 239 12.07 -16.38 -2.58
N LEU A 240 11.59 -16.58 -3.82
CA LEU A 240 11.74 -17.88 -4.52
C LEU A 240 13.20 -18.24 -4.84
N ASP A 241 14.05 -17.23 -5.03
CA ASP A 241 15.47 -17.43 -5.38
C ASP A 241 15.66 -18.41 -6.54
N GLY A 242 14.83 -18.27 -7.56
CA GLY A 242 14.84 -19.10 -8.78
C GLY A 242 14.25 -20.51 -8.60
N LYS A 243 13.58 -20.81 -7.49
CA LYS A 243 12.91 -22.09 -7.23
C LYS A 243 11.41 -21.99 -7.40
N GLY A 244 10.80 -23.06 -7.97
CA GLY A 244 9.34 -23.13 -8.14
C GLY A 244 8.80 -22.35 -9.34
N GLU A 245 7.48 -22.34 -9.48
CA GLU A 245 6.74 -21.67 -10.55
C GLU A 245 5.87 -20.56 -9.98
N VAL A 246 5.72 -19.47 -10.74
CA VAL A 246 4.82 -18.35 -10.40
C VAL A 246 3.58 -18.41 -11.29
N ILE A 247 2.42 -18.56 -10.66
CA ILE A 247 1.11 -18.50 -11.33
C ILE A 247 0.42 -17.20 -10.88
N THR A 248 0.18 -16.29 -11.80
CA THR A 248 -0.50 -15.02 -11.49
C THR A 248 -1.96 -15.04 -11.90
N VAL A 249 -2.85 -14.79 -10.94
CA VAL A 249 -4.28 -14.57 -11.17
C VAL A 249 -4.56 -13.09 -11.02
N CYS A 250 -4.88 -12.39 -12.10
CA CYS A 250 -5.11 -10.95 -12.05
C CYS A 250 -6.29 -10.51 -12.93
N GLY A 251 -6.82 -9.35 -12.60
CA GLY A 251 -7.88 -8.67 -13.33
C GLY A 251 -7.75 -7.16 -13.19
N ALA A 252 -8.59 -6.43 -13.91
CA ALA A 252 -8.64 -4.97 -13.84
C ALA A 252 -10.04 -4.47 -13.51
N GLY A 253 -10.13 -3.33 -12.82
CA GLY A 253 -11.41 -2.72 -12.46
C GLY A 253 -12.07 -2.01 -13.65
N GLY A 254 -13.40 -2.09 -13.72
CA GLY A 254 -14.23 -1.33 -14.64
C GLY A 254 -14.34 0.14 -14.25
N ASN A 255 -14.73 0.99 -15.21
CA ASN A 255 -14.85 2.46 -15.04
C ASN A 255 -13.61 3.11 -14.42
N ARG A 256 -12.44 2.65 -14.89
CA ARG A 256 -11.10 3.16 -14.53
C ARG A 256 -10.27 3.35 -15.79
N ASP A 257 -9.01 3.81 -15.62
CA ASP A 257 -8.07 3.98 -16.74
C ASP A 257 -7.91 2.68 -17.54
N LYS A 258 -8.48 2.65 -18.74
CA LYS A 258 -8.41 1.50 -19.65
C LYS A 258 -6.99 1.28 -20.17
N GLY A 259 -6.18 2.35 -20.27
CA GLY A 259 -4.82 2.29 -20.78
C GLY A 259 -3.88 1.41 -19.94
N LYS A 260 -4.19 1.20 -18.65
CA LYS A 260 -3.39 0.32 -17.79
C LYS A 260 -3.69 -1.18 -17.98
N ARG A 261 -4.87 -1.55 -18.54
CA ARG A 261 -5.31 -2.96 -18.68
C ARG A 261 -4.31 -3.81 -19.45
N PRO A 262 -3.93 -3.43 -20.70
CA PRO A 262 -2.93 -4.20 -21.46
C PRO A 262 -1.54 -4.22 -20.79
N LEU A 263 -1.14 -3.13 -20.13
CA LEU A 263 0.15 -3.05 -19.45
C LEU A 263 0.22 -3.99 -18.23
N MET A 264 -0.87 -4.14 -17.49
CA MET A 264 -0.96 -5.09 -16.38
C MET A 264 -0.82 -6.53 -16.89
N ALA A 265 -1.49 -6.89 -17.99
CA ALA A 265 -1.36 -8.22 -18.57
C ALA A 265 0.07 -8.49 -19.07
N GLN A 266 0.72 -7.51 -19.70
CA GLN A 266 2.11 -7.61 -20.14
C GLN A 266 3.06 -7.85 -18.96
N GLU A 267 2.89 -7.11 -17.86
CA GLU A 267 3.73 -7.26 -16.66
C GLU A 267 3.51 -8.63 -16.00
N ALA A 268 2.26 -9.09 -15.87
CA ALA A 268 1.95 -10.42 -15.37
C ALA A 268 2.66 -11.51 -16.19
N VAL A 269 2.55 -11.47 -17.52
CA VAL A 269 3.15 -12.49 -18.41
C VAL A 269 4.68 -12.45 -18.42
N LYS A 270 5.26 -11.26 -18.28
CA LYS A 270 6.72 -11.08 -18.23
C LYS A 270 7.34 -11.80 -17.03
N GLN A 271 6.65 -11.77 -15.88
CA GLN A 271 7.17 -12.23 -14.60
C GLN A 271 6.55 -13.55 -14.11
N SER A 272 5.69 -14.21 -14.88
CA SER A 272 5.03 -15.45 -14.47
C SER A 272 5.25 -16.57 -15.45
N ASP A 273 5.22 -17.80 -14.96
CA ASP A 273 5.23 -19.01 -15.76
C ASP A 273 3.86 -19.24 -16.40
N ARG A 274 2.79 -18.98 -15.66
CA ARG A 274 1.40 -19.03 -16.11
C ARG A 274 0.62 -17.82 -15.60
N VAL A 275 -0.36 -17.38 -16.39
CA VAL A 275 -1.22 -16.24 -16.04
C VAL A 275 -2.68 -16.61 -16.27
N ILE A 276 -3.52 -16.28 -15.31
CA ILE A 276 -4.98 -16.39 -15.45
C ILE A 276 -5.55 -14.98 -15.39
N ILE A 277 -6.09 -14.50 -16.51
CA ILE A 277 -6.80 -13.22 -16.55
C ILE A 277 -8.27 -13.46 -16.18
N THR A 278 -8.76 -12.73 -15.20
CA THR A 278 -10.10 -12.93 -14.65
C THR A 278 -10.82 -11.60 -14.37
N SER A 279 -12.11 -11.66 -14.07
CA SER A 279 -12.85 -10.50 -13.58
C SER A 279 -12.31 -10.03 -12.21
N ASP A 280 -12.34 -8.72 -12.01
CA ASP A 280 -12.14 -8.10 -10.70
C ASP A 280 -13.44 -7.39 -10.31
N ASN A 281 -13.46 -6.08 -10.13
CA ASN A 281 -14.66 -5.29 -9.90
C ASN A 281 -15.10 -4.61 -11.22
N PRO A 282 -16.05 -5.18 -11.95
CA PRO A 282 -16.41 -4.68 -13.29
C PRO A 282 -17.23 -3.37 -13.25
N ARG A 283 -17.83 -3.04 -12.11
CA ARG A 283 -18.75 -1.91 -11.95
C ARG A 283 -19.86 -1.94 -13.00
N PHE A 284 -19.84 -0.99 -13.96
CA PHE A 284 -20.85 -0.85 -15.03
C PHE A 284 -20.33 -1.36 -16.39
N GLU A 285 -19.18 -2.03 -16.45
CA GLU A 285 -18.64 -2.63 -17.68
C GLU A 285 -18.87 -4.14 -17.67
N GLU A 286 -19.00 -4.74 -18.86
CA GLU A 286 -19.04 -6.18 -19.00
C GLU A 286 -17.69 -6.78 -18.64
N PRO A 287 -17.62 -7.79 -17.74
CA PRO A 287 -16.37 -8.39 -17.31
C PRO A 287 -15.51 -8.91 -18.46
N GLN A 288 -16.14 -9.48 -19.47
CA GLN A 288 -15.45 -10.03 -20.64
C GLN A 288 -14.76 -8.95 -21.47
N ASP A 289 -15.35 -7.76 -21.57
CA ASP A 289 -14.74 -6.64 -22.32
C ASP A 289 -13.45 -6.15 -21.61
N ILE A 290 -13.45 -6.13 -20.29
CA ILE A 290 -12.26 -5.78 -19.49
C ILE A 290 -11.16 -6.82 -19.72
N ILE A 291 -11.51 -8.11 -19.73
CA ILE A 291 -10.59 -9.21 -20.01
C ILE A 291 -10.02 -9.06 -21.43
N ASN A 292 -10.85 -8.77 -22.39
CA ASN A 292 -10.45 -8.58 -23.80
C ASN A 292 -9.46 -7.39 -23.94
N ASP A 293 -9.71 -6.27 -23.23
CA ASP A 293 -8.77 -5.13 -23.19
C ASP A 293 -7.41 -5.52 -22.61
N MET A 294 -7.38 -6.38 -21.60
CA MET A 294 -6.12 -6.89 -21.04
C MET A 294 -5.39 -7.79 -22.03
N LEU A 295 -6.11 -8.74 -22.67
CA LEU A 295 -5.55 -9.68 -23.65
C LEU A 295 -5.05 -8.98 -24.91
N ALA A 296 -5.66 -7.87 -25.33
CA ALA A 296 -5.25 -7.08 -26.49
C ALA A 296 -3.81 -6.53 -26.39
N GLY A 297 -3.25 -6.47 -25.20
CA GLY A 297 -1.85 -6.07 -24.97
C GLY A 297 -0.83 -7.17 -25.23
N LEU A 298 -1.25 -8.40 -25.48
CA LEU A 298 -0.38 -9.57 -25.55
C LEU A 298 -0.17 -10.03 -27.00
N ASN A 299 1.06 -10.43 -27.31
CA ASN A 299 1.38 -11.07 -28.59
C ASN A 299 1.13 -12.59 -28.55
N ALA A 300 1.20 -13.26 -29.72
CA ALA A 300 0.92 -14.69 -29.85
C ALA A 300 1.83 -15.59 -28.98
N GLN A 301 3.07 -15.19 -28.73
CA GLN A 301 3.98 -15.96 -27.86
C GLN A 301 3.59 -15.82 -26.39
N GLN A 302 3.22 -14.62 -25.96
CA GLN A 302 2.78 -14.33 -24.62
C GLN A 302 1.45 -15.04 -24.30
N MET A 303 0.54 -15.10 -25.27
CA MET A 303 -0.76 -15.79 -25.12
C MET A 303 -0.63 -17.29 -24.80
N LYS A 304 0.51 -17.93 -25.09
CA LYS A 304 0.73 -19.35 -24.74
C LYS A 304 0.79 -19.61 -23.24
N LYS A 305 1.08 -18.60 -22.45
CA LYS A 305 1.15 -18.66 -20.98
C LYS A 305 -0.18 -18.27 -20.32
N VAL A 306 -1.18 -17.82 -21.09
CA VAL A 306 -2.37 -17.13 -20.58
C VAL A 306 -3.63 -17.94 -20.84
N ILE A 307 -4.46 -18.03 -19.80
CA ILE A 307 -5.86 -18.45 -19.96
C ILE A 307 -6.77 -17.35 -19.39
N ALA A 308 -7.98 -17.25 -19.93
CA ALA A 308 -8.98 -16.31 -19.46
C ALA A 308 -10.15 -17.08 -18.84
N ILE A 309 -10.46 -16.76 -17.59
CA ILE A 309 -11.57 -17.35 -16.84
C ILE A 309 -12.33 -16.21 -16.17
N THR A 310 -13.52 -15.89 -16.63
CA THR A 310 -14.31 -14.74 -16.15
C THR A 310 -14.66 -14.87 -14.67
N ASP A 311 -15.10 -16.06 -14.23
CA ASP A 311 -15.40 -16.33 -12.82
C ASP A 311 -14.10 -16.38 -12.00
N ARG A 312 -13.95 -15.42 -11.07
CA ARG A 312 -12.72 -15.29 -10.27
C ARG A 312 -12.50 -16.47 -9.33
N ARG A 313 -13.58 -17.08 -8.81
CA ARG A 313 -13.46 -18.23 -7.94
C ARG A 313 -12.92 -19.44 -8.71
N GLU A 314 -13.43 -19.69 -9.91
CA GLU A 314 -12.93 -20.74 -10.80
C GLU A 314 -11.50 -20.46 -11.28
N ALA A 315 -11.15 -19.19 -11.53
CA ALA A 315 -9.79 -18.78 -11.86
C ALA A 315 -8.81 -19.13 -10.72
N ILE A 316 -9.15 -18.79 -9.47
CA ILE A 316 -8.34 -19.12 -8.29
C ILE A 316 -8.24 -20.63 -8.11
N ARG A 317 -9.37 -21.36 -8.21
CA ARG A 317 -9.37 -22.83 -8.11
C ARG A 317 -8.44 -23.45 -9.16
N THR A 318 -8.49 -22.98 -10.39
CA THR A 318 -7.63 -23.46 -11.48
C THR A 318 -6.16 -23.20 -11.20
N ALA A 319 -5.82 -22.09 -10.57
CA ALA A 319 -4.44 -21.77 -10.20
C ALA A 319 -3.89 -22.67 -9.08
N CYS A 320 -4.75 -23.20 -8.22
CA CYS A 320 -4.39 -24.06 -7.09
C CYS A 320 -4.34 -25.55 -7.45
N MET A 321 -4.66 -25.95 -8.69
CA MET A 321 -4.63 -27.34 -9.20
C MET A 321 -3.30 -27.65 -9.86
#